data_2aea4aa319b141f2d5ce6f55c2e15dc6
#
_entry.id   2aea4aa319b141f2d5ce6f55c2e15dc6
#
_cell.length_a   1.000
_cell.length_b   1.000
_cell.length_c   1.000
_cell.angle_alpha   90.00
_cell.angle_beta   90.00
_cell.angle_gamma   90.00
#
_symmetry.space_group_name_H-M   'P 1'
#
loop_
_entity.id
_entity.type
_entity.pdbx_description
1 polymer ?
#
loop_
_entity_poly.entity_id
_entity_poly.type
_entity_poly.pdbx_seq_one_letter_code
_entity_poly.pdbx_strand_id
1 'polypeptide(L)'
;MPRSPCLLMLCLSLAAPCMADAPKPEHMVYLRAIDPGIEQDIRYASAHNFTGHALEGYRAPECLLSVDAAKALARVQTALKAEGYGLKVFDCYRPTRAVADMGRFATEPGDPLKPEFYPRVDKQDFWRLGYVARVSNHSRGNTVDLTLTGPGAPPAETWTPSATPVDCTAPYGQRWKDGAQDMGTGFDCFDERAHTDSAQINATAKANRQRLTHAMAKEGFNGYSAEWWHFTYSGNTPKPDVMDFPITPLQP
;
A
#
# COMPACT_ATOMS: atom_id res chain seq x y z
N MET A 1 -63.80 30.80 -22.62
CA MET A 1 -62.86 30.13 -21.73
C MET A 1 -61.70 29.60 -22.57
N PRO A 2 -60.51 30.16 -22.52
CA PRO A 2 -59.38 29.71 -23.32
C PRO A 2 -58.69 28.51 -22.59
N ARG A 3 -58.40 27.45 -23.37
CA ARG A 3 -57.65 26.25 -22.93
C ARG A 3 -56.17 26.56 -23.06
N SER A 4 -55.43 26.54 -21.95
CA SER A 4 -53.95 26.58 -21.93
C SER A 4 -53.32 25.27 -22.46
N PRO A 5 -52.35 25.34 -23.31
CA PRO A 5 -51.59 24.14 -23.69
C PRO A 5 -50.59 23.78 -22.58
N CYS A 6 -50.64 22.54 -22.10
CA CYS A 6 -49.66 21.98 -21.21
C CYS A 6 -48.38 21.61 -22.00
N LEU A 7 -47.29 22.35 -21.76
CA LEU A 7 -46.00 22.10 -22.40
C LEU A 7 -45.32 20.94 -21.65
N LEU A 8 -45.24 19.78 -22.28
CA LEU A 8 -44.52 18.60 -21.77
C LEU A 8 -43.02 18.84 -21.97
N MET A 9 -42.31 19.13 -20.88
CA MET A 9 -40.86 19.25 -20.88
C MET A 9 -40.24 17.85 -20.83
N LEU A 10 -39.70 17.41 -21.99
CA LEU A 10 -38.96 16.15 -22.12
C LEU A 10 -37.57 16.34 -21.54
N CYS A 11 -37.32 15.87 -20.31
CA CYS A 11 -35.97 15.82 -19.73
C CYS A 11 -35.18 14.69 -20.40
N LEU A 12 -34.32 15.04 -21.36
CA LEU A 12 -33.28 14.12 -21.83
C LEU A 12 -32.21 13.97 -20.74
N SER A 13 -32.23 12.86 -20.04
CA SER A 13 -31.12 12.46 -19.18
C SER A 13 -29.96 11.96 -20.07
N LEU A 14 -28.93 12.79 -20.24
CA LEU A 14 -27.65 12.39 -20.82
C LEU A 14 -26.96 11.45 -19.81
N ALA A 15 -27.07 10.15 -20.05
CA ALA A 15 -26.23 9.19 -19.35
C ALA A 15 -24.76 9.43 -19.76
N ALA A 16 -23.91 9.81 -18.84
CA ALA A 16 -22.48 9.89 -19.08
C ALA A 16 -21.97 8.50 -19.50
N PRO A 17 -21.11 8.42 -20.55
CA PRO A 17 -20.54 7.13 -20.94
C PRO A 17 -19.73 6.57 -19.78
N CYS A 18 -20.09 5.36 -19.33
CA CYS A 18 -19.26 4.59 -18.41
C CYS A 18 -17.99 4.22 -19.19
N MET A 19 -16.88 4.89 -18.89
CA MET A 19 -15.58 4.54 -19.46
C MET A 19 -15.22 3.14 -18.95
N ALA A 20 -15.05 2.18 -19.84
CA ALA A 20 -14.59 0.85 -19.48
C ALA A 20 -13.19 0.93 -18.86
N ASP A 21 -12.95 0.13 -17.81
CA ASP A 21 -11.62 0.04 -17.19
C ASP A 21 -10.58 -0.44 -18.20
N ALA A 22 -9.37 0.11 -18.10
CA ALA A 22 -8.24 -0.40 -18.86
C ALA A 22 -7.95 -1.86 -18.46
N PRO A 23 -7.63 -2.74 -19.40
CA PRO A 23 -7.26 -4.12 -19.09
C PRO A 23 -5.90 -4.17 -18.38
N LYS A 24 -5.72 -5.21 -17.56
CA LYS A 24 -4.41 -5.50 -16.94
C LYS A 24 -3.38 -5.80 -18.05
N PRO A 25 -2.22 -5.09 -18.11
CA PRO A 25 -1.17 -5.39 -19.08
C PRO A 25 -0.58 -6.79 -18.87
N GLU A 26 -0.14 -7.43 -19.96
CA GLU A 26 0.40 -8.80 -19.93
C GLU A 26 1.65 -8.94 -19.04
N HIS A 27 2.50 -7.92 -18.99
CA HIS A 27 3.70 -7.90 -18.15
C HIS A 27 3.43 -7.74 -16.66
N MET A 28 2.18 -7.51 -16.25
CA MET A 28 1.75 -7.46 -14.86
C MET A 28 1.24 -8.82 -14.42
N VAL A 29 1.76 -9.33 -13.31
CA VAL A 29 1.42 -10.65 -12.78
C VAL A 29 0.95 -10.56 -11.34
N TYR A 30 0.10 -11.50 -10.93
CA TYR A 30 -0.26 -11.67 -9.53
C TYR A 30 0.89 -12.32 -8.78
N LEU A 31 1.31 -11.72 -7.68
CA LEU A 31 2.44 -12.24 -6.88
C LEU A 31 2.20 -13.67 -6.41
N ARG A 32 0.96 -14.01 -6.00
CA ARG A 32 0.62 -15.36 -5.56
C ARG A 32 0.75 -16.44 -6.65
N ALA A 33 0.71 -16.05 -7.92
CA ALA A 33 0.97 -16.96 -9.03
C ALA A 33 2.48 -17.23 -9.22
N ILE A 34 3.34 -16.34 -8.71
CA ILE A 34 4.80 -16.48 -8.77
C ILE A 34 5.33 -17.16 -7.48
N ASP A 35 4.93 -16.68 -6.32
CA ASP A 35 5.25 -17.27 -5.01
C ASP A 35 4.07 -17.16 -4.05
N PRO A 36 3.25 -18.21 -3.89
CA PRO A 36 2.13 -18.22 -2.97
C PRO A 36 2.54 -18.21 -1.49
N GLY A 37 3.82 -18.39 -1.19
CA GLY A 37 4.35 -18.37 0.16
C GLY A 37 4.69 -16.97 0.70
N ILE A 38 4.57 -15.93 -0.12
CA ILE A 38 4.63 -14.54 0.33
C ILE A 38 3.24 -14.14 0.85
N GLU A 39 3.17 -13.78 2.13
CA GLU A 39 1.91 -13.34 2.75
C GLU A 39 1.45 -12.01 2.14
N GLN A 40 0.12 -11.82 2.03
CA GLN A 40 -0.48 -10.60 1.51
C GLN A 40 -1.50 -10.05 2.50
N ASP A 41 -1.29 -8.79 2.92
CA ASP A 41 -2.20 -7.98 3.73
C ASP A 41 -2.39 -6.63 3.03
N ILE A 42 -3.08 -6.66 1.88
CA ILE A 42 -3.21 -5.49 0.98
C ILE A 42 -4.10 -4.44 1.65
N ARG A 43 -3.47 -3.49 2.35
CA ARG A 43 -4.12 -2.53 3.24
C ARG A 43 -5.08 -1.61 2.50
N TYR A 44 -4.74 -1.19 1.30
CA TYR A 44 -5.60 -0.29 0.52
C TYR A 44 -6.81 -0.96 -0.11
N ALA A 45 -6.91 -2.28 -0.05
CA ALA A 45 -8.14 -3.01 -0.41
C ALA A 45 -9.18 -3.07 0.73
N SER A 46 -8.89 -2.48 1.88
CA SER A 46 -9.74 -2.44 3.07
C SER A 46 -9.75 -1.05 3.71
N ALA A 47 -10.52 -0.88 4.78
CA ALA A 47 -10.52 0.36 5.55
C ALA A 47 -9.35 0.49 6.54
N HIS A 48 -8.50 -0.54 6.71
CA HIS A 48 -7.36 -0.49 7.62
C HIS A 48 -6.13 0.16 6.97
N ASN A 49 -6.26 1.41 6.62
CA ASN A 49 -5.20 2.27 6.09
C ASN A 49 -5.43 3.72 6.53
N PHE A 50 -4.51 4.62 6.26
CA PHE A 50 -4.57 6.00 6.75
C PHE A 50 -5.78 6.80 6.28
N THR A 51 -6.48 6.37 5.21
CA THR A 51 -7.69 7.05 4.72
C THR A 51 -8.97 6.57 5.41
N GLY A 52 -8.96 5.37 6.02
CA GLY A 52 -10.12 4.77 6.68
C GLY A 52 -11.15 4.15 5.73
N HIS A 53 -10.83 4.01 4.43
CA HIS A 53 -11.67 3.34 3.43
C HIS A 53 -10.82 2.57 2.41
N ALA A 54 -11.43 1.64 1.70
CA ALA A 54 -10.79 0.98 0.57
C ALA A 54 -10.61 1.99 -0.58
N LEU A 55 -9.40 2.07 -1.14
CA LEU A 55 -9.08 3.03 -2.20
C LEU A 55 -9.69 2.64 -3.55
N GLU A 56 -9.98 3.65 -4.36
CA GLU A 56 -10.48 3.45 -5.72
C GLU A 56 -9.54 2.55 -6.55
N GLY A 57 -10.14 1.55 -7.21
CA GLY A 57 -9.40 0.61 -8.05
C GLY A 57 -8.93 -0.67 -7.35
N TYR A 58 -8.96 -0.74 -6.02
CA TYR A 58 -8.72 -1.98 -5.28
C TYR A 58 -10.02 -2.77 -5.14
N ARG A 59 -10.28 -3.70 -6.08
CA ARG A 59 -11.46 -4.58 -6.08
C ARG A 59 -11.17 -5.96 -5.49
N ALA A 60 -9.89 -6.22 -5.17
CA ALA A 60 -9.44 -7.44 -4.50
C ALA A 60 -8.17 -7.16 -3.71
N PRO A 61 -7.92 -7.90 -2.62
CA PRO A 61 -6.68 -7.80 -1.84
C PRO A 61 -5.55 -8.59 -2.51
N GLU A 62 -5.15 -8.18 -3.71
CA GLU A 62 -4.14 -8.84 -4.52
C GLU A 62 -2.94 -7.95 -4.78
N CYS A 63 -1.74 -8.52 -4.64
CA CYS A 63 -0.51 -7.89 -5.07
C CYS A 63 -0.24 -8.18 -6.54
N LEU A 64 -0.14 -7.14 -7.36
CA LEU A 64 0.31 -7.21 -8.74
C LEU A 64 1.66 -6.48 -8.88
N LEU A 65 2.59 -7.09 -9.61
CA LEU A 65 3.89 -6.49 -9.93
C LEU A 65 4.24 -6.78 -11.40
N SER A 66 5.21 -6.06 -11.94
CA SER A 66 5.85 -6.51 -13.19
C SER A 66 6.47 -7.88 -12.98
N VAL A 67 6.50 -8.69 -14.02
CA VAL A 67 7.01 -10.08 -13.94
C VAL A 67 8.44 -10.14 -13.38
N ASP A 68 9.27 -9.16 -13.72
CA ASP A 68 10.67 -9.13 -13.25
C ASP A 68 10.77 -8.77 -11.78
N ALA A 69 10.00 -7.77 -11.32
CA ALA A 69 9.92 -7.41 -9.91
C ALA A 69 9.35 -8.55 -9.06
N ALA A 70 8.29 -9.24 -9.53
CA ALA A 70 7.69 -10.38 -8.84
C ALA A 70 8.68 -11.54 -8.70
N LYS A 71 9.42 -11.87 -9.77
CA LYS A 71 10.46 -12.91 -9.74
C LYS A 71 11.64 -12.54 -8.83
N ALA A 72 12.05 -11.26 -8.83
CA ALA A 72 13.09 -10.78 -7.93
C ALA A 72 12.62 -10.90 -6.47
N LEU A 73 11.37 -10.51 -6.16
CA LEU A 73 10.81 -10.63 -4.82
C LEU A 73 10.71 -12.10 -4.34
N ALA A 74 10.39 -13.05 -5.23
CA ALA A 74 10.40 -14.48 -4.91
C ALA A 74 11.81 -14.98 -4.55
N ARG A 75 12.89 -14.45 -5.17
CA ARG A 75 14.27 -14.76 -4.77
C ARG A 75 14.61 -14.17 -3.39
N VAL A 76 14.16 -12.95 -3.09
CA VAL A 76 14.27 -12.37 -1.73
C VAL A 76 13.61 -13.30 -0.70
N GLN A 77 12.38 -13.73 -0.96
CA GLN A 77 11.63 -14.66 -0.10
C GLN A 77 12.42 -15.99 0.11
N THR A 78 12.97 -16.55 -0.96
CA THR A 78 13.75 -17.78 -0.88
C THR A 78 14.99 -17.61 0.02
N ALA A 79 15.71 -16.50 -0.13
CA ALA A 79 16.89 -16.20 0.68
C ALA A 79 16.52 -15.99 2.16
N LEU A 80 15.45 -15.26 2.45
CA LEU A 80 14.99 -15.02 3.83
C LEU A 80 14.45 -16.29 4.50
N LYS A 81 13.79 -17.17 3.75
CA LYS A 81 13.34 -18.49 4.28
C LYS A 81 14.50 -19.36 4.76
N ALA A 82 15.65 -19.29 4.11
CA ALA A 82 16.85 -20.00 4.57
C ALA A 82 17.37 -19.49 5.92
N GLU A 83 17.02 -18.25 6.30
CA GLU A 83 17.32 -17.64 7.61
C GLU A 83 16.17 -17.78 8.63
N GLY A 84 15.06 -18.45 8.24
CA GLY A 84 13.87 -18.63 9.06
C GLY A 84 12.88 -17.47 9.01
N TYR A 85 13.06 -16.50 8.11
CA TYR A 85 12.15 -15.37 7.92
C TYR A 85 11.29 -15.53 6.67
N GLY A 86 10.21 -14.76 6.59
CA GLY A 86 9.36 -14.65 5.42
C GLY A 86 9.05 -13.19 5.10
N LEU A 87 8.31 -12.98 4.02
CA LEU A 87 7.81 -11.68 3.60
C LEU A 87 6.29 -11.60 3.73
N LYS A 88 5.82 -10.40 4.07
CA LYS A 88 4.42 -10.00 3.96
C LYS A 88 4.35 -8.68 3.20
N VAL A 89 3.53 -8.59 2.15
CA VAL A 89 3.32 -7.38 1.37
C VAL A 89 2.06 -6.65 1.84
N PHE A 90 2.14 -5.31 1.91
CA PHE A 90 1.06 -4.41 2.28
C PHE A 90 0.49 -3.67 1.08
N ASP A 91 1.33 -3.35 0.09
CA ASP A 91 0.93 -2.74 -1.18
C ASP A 91 1.93 -3.10 -2.29
N CYS A 92 1.43 -3.14 -3.53
CA CYS A 92 2.21 -3.43 -4.72
C CYS A 92 1.86 -2.42 -5.83
N TYR A 93 1.38 -2.85 -6.99
CA TYR A 93 0.82 -1.94 -7.96
C TYR A 93 -0.37 -1.18 -7.34
N ARG A 94 -0.36 0.15 -7.48
CA ARG A 94 -1.42 1.07 -7.03
C ARG A 94 -1.95 1.82 -8.22
N PRO A 95 -3.21 1.66 -8.64
CA PRO A 95 -3.81 2.41 -9.73
C PRO A 95 -3.67 3.92 -9.53
N THR A 96 -3.50 4.71 -10.61
CA THR A 96 -3.40 6.18 -10.44
C THR A 96 -4.66 6.79 -9.85
N ARG A 97 -5.85 6.18 -10.05
CA ARG A 97 -7.10 6.58 -9.38
C ARG A 97 -7.02 6.45 -7.86
N ALA A 98 -6.32 5.43 -7.34
CA ALA A 98 -6.08 5.28 -5.90
C ALA A 98 -5.16 6.39 -5.36
N VAL A 99 -4.13 6.78 -6.12
CA VAL A 99 -3.28 7.93 -5.77
C VAL A 99 -4.08 9.24 -5.73
N ALA A 100 -5.00 9.42 -6.69
CA ALA A 100 -5.92 10.56 -6.70
C ALA A 100 -6.88 10.54 -5.50
N ASP A 101 -7.34 9.36 -5.08
CA ASP A 101 -8.18 9.16 -3.91
C ASP A 101 -7.46 9.56 -2.61
N MET A 102 -6.21 9.11 -2.41
CA MET A 102 -5.35 9.60 -1.31
C MET A 102 -5.22 11.13 -1.31
N GLY A 103 -5.09 11.72 -2.50
CA GLY A 103 -5.02 13.16 -2.66
C GLY A 103 -6.31 13.89 -2.26
N ARG A 104 -7.47 13.33 -2.58
CA ARG A 104 -8.78 13.86 -2.11
C ARG A 104 -8.88 13.78 -0.60
N PHE A 105 -8.58 12.61 -0.03
CA PHE A 105 -8.58 12.43 1.43
C PHE A 105 -7.73 13.48 2.15
N ALA A 106 -6.58 13.85 1.62
CA ALA A 106 -5.70 14.87 2.22
C ALA A 106 -6.37 16.27 2.32
N THR A 107 -7.44 16.53 1.58
CA THR A 107 -8.17 17.81 1.57
C THR A 107 -9.57 17.74 2.18
N GLU A 108 -10.10 16.53 2.40
CA GLU A 108 -11.43 16.33 2.98
C GLU A 108 -11.43 16.43 4.51
N PRO A 109 -12.56 16.80 5.14
CA PRO A 109 -12.68 16.80 6.59
C PRO A 109 -12.73 15.37 7.15
N GLY A 110 -12.41 15.24 8.45
CA GLY A 110 -12.44 13.96 9.17
C GLY A 110 -11.11 13.20 9.14
N ASP A 111 -10.76 12.61 10.28
CA ASP A 111 -9.48 11.96 10.52
C ASP A 111 -9.70 10.63 11.28
N PRO A 112 -10.41 9.64 10.68
CA PRO A 112 -10.90 8.46 11.40
C PRO A 112 -9.78 7.63 12.03
N LEU A 113 -8.63 7.53 11.37
CA LEU A 113 -7.50 6.74 11.83
C LEU A 113 -6.23 7.59 12.09
N LYS A 114 -6.38 8.91 12.29
CA LYS A 114 -5.26 9.78 12.68
C LYS A 114 -4.47 9.25 13.87
N PRO A 115 -5.11 8.78 14.97
CA PRO A 115 -4.36 8.27 16.11
C PRO A 115 -3.44 7.08 15.77
N GLU A 116 -3.76 6.29 14.74
CA GLU A 116 -2.96 5.14 14.33
C GLU A 116 -1.86 5.55 13.34
N PHE A 117 -2.22 6.21 12.22
CA PHE A 117 -1.30 6.36 11.10
C PHE A 117 -0.53 7.69 11.09
N TYR A 118 -1.13 8.80 11.57
CA TYR A 118 -0.50 10.13 11.51
C TYR A 118 -0.78 10.98 12.77
N PRO A 119 -0.49 10.43 13.97
CA PRO A 119 -0.91 11.04 15.23
C PRO A 119 -0.37 12.46 15.48
N ARG A 120 0.75 12.80 14.84
CA ARG A 120 1.47 14.08 15.00
C ARG A 120 1.51 14.93 13.73
N VAL A 121 0.87 14.48 12.64
CA VAL A 121 0.89 15.16 11.34
C VAL A 121 -0.53 15.63 11.00
N ASP A 122 -0.66 16.85 10.50
CA ASP A 122 -1.93 17.34 9.99
C ASP A 122 -2.06 17.07 8.48
N LYS A 123 -3.28 16.74 8.02
CA LYS A 123 -3.54 16.37 6.62
C LYS A 123 -3.07 17.41 5.61
N GLN A 124 -3.18 18.69 5.94
CA GLN A 124 -2.69 19.81 5.11
C GLN A 124 -1.18 19.74 4.81
N ASP A 125 -0.43 19.02 5.65
CA ASP A 125 1.01 18.88 5.53
C ASP A 125 1.45 17.61 4.75
N PHE A 126 0.53 16.72 4.43
CA PHE A 126 0.83 15.45 3.75
C PHE A 126 1.65 15.64 2.47
N TRP A 127 1.27 16.62 1.63
CA TRP A 127 1.99 16.93 0.40
C TRP A 127 3.36 17.54 0.66
N ARG A 128 3.44 18.47 1.61
CA ARG A 128 4.68 19.17 1.94
C ARG A 128 5.72 18.24 2.57
N LEU A 129 5.25 17.30 3.39
CA LEU A 129 6.10 16.32 4.07
C LEU A 129 6.39 15.08 3.21
N GLY A 130 5.73 14.93 2.06
CA GLY A 130 5.97 13.86 1.11
C GLY A 130 5.26 12.53 1.43
N TYR A 131 4.36 12.51 2.41
CA TYR A 131 3.57 11.30 2.75
C TYR A 131 2.54 10.94 1.67
N VAL A 132 2.05 11.92 0.93
CA VAL A 132 1.19 11.72 -0.25
C VAL A 132 1.86 12.37 -1.46
N ALA A 133 1.92 11.66 -2.57
CA ALA A 133 2.53 12.12 -3.82
C ALA A 133 1.48 12.24 -4.94
N ARG A 134 1.67 13.20 -5.88
CA ARG A 134 0.81 13.33 -7.07
C ARG A 134 1.02 12.21 -8.08
N VAL A 135 2.20 11.64 -8.10
CA VAL A 135 2.59 10.50 -8.94
C VAL A 135 3.35 9.51 -8.08
N SER A 136 2.86 8.28 -8.00
CA SER A 136 3.48 7.21 -7.21
C SER A 136 4.28 6.25 -8.09
N ASN A 137 5.41 5.77 -7.60
CA ASN A 137 6.15 4.68 -8.25
C ASN A 137 5.37 3.35 -8.20
N HIS A 138 4.50 3.14 -7.21
CA HIS A 138 3.59 1.99 -7.18
C HIS A 138 2.72 1.89 -8.45
N SER A 139 2.29 3.02 -9.02
CA SER A 139 1.51 3.02 -10.26
C SER A 139 2.27 2.51 -11.48
N ARG A 140 3.57 2.22 -11.35
CA ARG A 140 4.42 1.66 -12.41
C ARG A 140 4.56 0.13 -12.32
N GLY A 141 4.05 -0.50 -11.25
CA GLY A 141 4.09 -1.94 -11.07
C GLY A 141 5.46 -2.51 -10.68
N ASN A 142 6.41 -1.69 -10.25
CA ASN A 142 7.75 -2.09 -9.83
C ASN A 142 8.09 -1.71 -8.39
N THR A 143 7.12 -1.27 -7.61
CA THR A 143 7.29 -0.86 -6.22
C THR A 143 6.41 -1.70 -5.31
N VAL A 144 6.94 -2.02 -4.14
CA VAL A 144 6.28 -2.85 -3.13
C VAL A 144 6.52 -2.28 -1.75
N ASP A 145 5.47 -2.26 -0.93
CA ASP A 145 5.53 -2.01 0.52
C ASP A 145 5.41 -3.34 1.24
N LEU A 146 6.38 -3.64 2.11
CA LEU A 146 6.47 -4.97 2.72
C LEU A 146 7.22 -4.96 4.07
N THR A 147 7.12 -6.10 4.74
CA THR A 147 7.78 -6.36 6.03
C THR A 147 8.33 -7.78 6.10
N LEU A 148 9.06 -8.05 7.20
CA LEU A 148 9.49 -9.39 7.59
C LEU A 148 8.44 -10.07 8.47
N THR A 149 8.23 -11.36 8.23
CA THR A 149 7.56 -12.29 9.16
C THR A 149 8.56 -13.32 9.68
N GLY A 150 8.20 -14.12 10.68
CA GLY A 150 9.07 -15.19 11.15
C GLY A 150 9.15 -15.30 12.68
N PRO A 151 10.23 -15.88 13.22
CA PRO A 151 10.32 -16.23 14.63
C PRO A 151 10.11 -15.04 15.57
N GLY A 152 9.23 -15.20 16.56
CA GLY A 152 8.93 -14.15 17.56
C GLY A 152 7.95 -13.07 17.09
N ALA A 153 7.52 -13.06 15.83
CA ALA A 153 6.39 -12.23 15.40
C ALA A 153 5.09 -12.76 16.05
N PRO A 154 4.22 -11.87 16.59
CA PRO A 154 2.93 -12.29 17.10
C PRO A 154 2.03 -12.77 15.96
N PRO A 155 1.06 -13.65 16.21
CA PRO A 155 0.01 -13.94 15.24
C PRO A 155 -0.69 -12.66 14.80
N ALA A 156 -1.04 -12.57 13.52
CA ALA A 156 -1.83 -11.46 13.02
C ALA A 156 -3.24 -11.48 13.65
N GLU A 157 -3.72 -10.28 14.01
CA GLU A 157 -5.09 -10.07 14.50
C GLU A 157 -5.99 -9.66 13.33
N THR A 158 -7.29 -9.98 13.42
CA THR A 158 -8.27 -9.49 12.46
C THR A 158 -8.67 -8.06 12.83
N TRP A 159 -8.35 -7.10 11.99
CA TRP A 159 -8.78 -5.72 12.21
C TRP A 159 -10.28 -5.55 11.96
N THR A 160 -10.90 -4.70 12.76
CA THR A 160 -12.31 -4.31 12.60
C THR A 160 -12.45 -2.80 12.73
N PRO A 161 -13.45 -2.16 12.07
CA PRO A 161 -13.68 -0.72 12.18
C PRO A 161 -13.98 -0.21 13.61
N SER A 162 -14.32 -1.11 14.52
CA SER A 162 -14.54 -0.81 15.95
C SER A 162 -13.28 -0.94 16.80
N ALA A 163 -12.15 -1.37 16.22
CA ALA A 163 -10.88 -1.43 16.93
C ALA A 163 -10.45 -0.03 17.37
N THR A 164 -9.98 0.10 18.59
CA THR A 164 -9.40 1.37 19.06
C THR A 164 -8.07 1.61 18.37
N PRO A 165 -7.91 2.71 17.64
CA PRO A 165 -6.64 3.04 17.00
C PRO A 165 -5.52 3.19 18.03
N VAL A 166 -4.36 2.61 17.75
CA VAL A 166 -3.16 2.72 18.59
C VAL A 166 -2.06 3.40 17.78
N ASP A 167 -1.39 4.37 18.39
CA ASP A 167 -0.29 5.12 17.76
C ASP A 167 0.74 4.17 17.13
N CYS A 168 1.00 4.35 15.83
CA CYS A 168 1.95 3.53 15.07
C CYS A 168 3.37 3.56 15.61
N THR A 169 3.70 4.51 16.47
CA THR A 169 5.00 4.60 17.15
C THR A 169 4.99 4.05 18.59
N ALA A 170 3.84 3.53 19.06
CA ALA A 170 3.75 2.88 20.36
C ALA A 170 4.74 1.70 20.48
N PRO A 171 5.10 1.25 21.69
CA PRO A 171 5.89 0.04 21.87
C PRO A 171 5.30 -1.14 21.11
N TYR A 172 6.17 -1.99 20.52
CA TYR A 172 5.78 -3.09 19.64
C TYR A 172 4.64 -3.95 20.15
N GLY A 173 4.66 -4.35 21.41
CA GLY A 173 3.61 -5.18 22.01
C GLY A 173 2.26 -4.48 22.22
N GLN A 174 2.18 -3.16 22.02
CA GLN A 174 0.96 -2.36 22.16
C GLN A 174 0.37 -1.96 20.80
N ARG A 175 1.17 -2.01 19.73
CA ARG A 175 0.71 -1.71 18.37
C ARG A 175 -0.22 -2.80 17.86
N TRP A 176 -0.96 -2.48 16.80
CA TRP A 176 -1.71 -3.46 16.03
C TRP A 176 -0.80 -4.62 15.60
N LYS A 177 -1.25 -5.85 15.83
CA LYS A 177 -0.47 -7.05 15.51
C LYS A 177 -0.84 -7.54 14.11
N ASP A 178 -0.03 -7.23 13.16
CA ASP A 178 -0.16 -7.65 11.76
C ASP A 178 0.67 -8.89 11.41
N GLY A 179 1.28 -9.54 12.38
CA GLY A 179 2.15 -10.70 12.17
C GLY A 179 3.56 -10.35 11.71
N ALA A 180 3.90 -9.07 11.65
CA ALA A 180 5.24 -8.61 11.27
C ALA A 180 6.24 -8.67 12.41
N GLN A 181 7.53 -8.67 12.08
CA GLN A 181 8.62 -8.39 13.00
C GLN A 181 8.58 -6.95 13.51
N ASP A 182 9.20 -6.67 14.67
CA ASP A 182 9.33 -5.29 15.14
C ASP A 182 10.19 -4.46 14.17
N MET A 183 9.57 -3.55 13.48
CA MET A 183 10.22 -2.59 12.57
C MET A 183 10.34 -1.19 13.19
N GLY A 184 10.00 -1.01 14.48
CA GLY A 184 10.08 0.27 15.20
C GLY A 184 8.83 1.15 15.06
N THR A 185 8.09 1.02 13.96
CA THR A 185 6.77 1.63 13.76
C THR A 185 5.83 0.62 13.09
N GLY A 186 4.52 0.89 13.08
CA GLY A 186 3.58 0.24 12.17
C GLY A 186 3.88 0.61 10.70
N PHE A 187 3.26 -0.11 9.78
CA PHE A 187 3.20 0.24 8.36
C PHE A 187 2.44 1.56 8.18
N ASP A 188 2.84 2.36 7.19
CA ASP A 188 2.18 3.63 6.83
C ASP A 188 2.15 4.66 7.97
N CYS A 189 3.13 4.60 8.89
CA CYS A 189 3.27 5.52 9.99
C CYS A 189 3.89 6.84 9.53
N PHE A 190 3.13 7.92 9.49
CA PHE A 190 3.60 9.26 9.12
C PHE A 190 4.35 9.91 10.29
N ASP A 191 5.59 9.48 10.49
CA ASP A 191 6.46 9.90 11.58
C ASP A 191 7.94 9.68 11.17
N GLU A 192 8.85 10.53 11.64
CA GLU A 192 10.29 10.40 11.36
C GLU A 192 10.89 9.08 11.87
N ARG A 193 10.24 8.41 12.81
CA ARG A 193 10.63 7.06 13.25
C ARG A 193 10.46 6.02 12.15
N ALA A 194 9.62 6.29 11.12
CA ALA A 194 9.46 5.43 9.95
C ALA A 194 10.64 5.55 8.97
N HIS A 195 11.47 6.60 9.06
CA HIS A 195 12.66 6.71 8.22
C HIS A 195 13.57 5.51 8.42
N THR A 196 14.06 4.94 7.32
CA THR A 196 14.80 3.66 7.30
C THR A 196 15.93 3.61 8.33
N ASP A 197 16.71 4.70 8.45
CA ASP A 197 17.86 4.81 9.36
C ASP A 197 17.55 5.64 10.62
N SER A 198 16.28 5.72 11.04
CA SER A 198 15.91 6.49 12.22
C SER A 198 16.73 6.08 13.46
N ALA A 199 17.25 7.07 14.17
CA ALA A 199 17.93 6.88 15.44
C ALA A 199 16.95 6.66 16.61
N GLN A 200 15.65 6.87 16.40
CA GLN A 200 14.61 6.84 17.44
C GLN A 200 13.98 5.45 17.62
N ILE A 201 14.53 4.41 17.01
CA ILE A 201 14.04 3.02 17.12
C ILE A 201 15.00 2.16 17.94
N ASN A 202 14.49 1.06 18.50
CA ASN A 202 15.29 0.13 19.27
C ASN A 202 16.24 -0.73 18.41
N ALA A 203 17.19 -1.41 19.05
CA ALA A 203 18.20 -2.22 18.34
C ALA A 203 17.59 -3.39 17.53
N THR A 204 16.51 -4.00 18.01
CA THR A 204 15.81 -5.10 17.32
C THR A 204 15.19 -4.60 16.02
N ALA A 205 14.46 -3.49 16.07
CA ALA A 205 13.86 -2.88 14.89
C ALA A 205 14.93 -2.46 13.87
N LYS A 206 16.04 -1.88 14.34
CA LYS A 206 17.17 -1.53 13.48
C LYS A 206 17.76 -2.75 12.77
N ALA A 207 17.97 -3.86 13.48
CA ALA A 207 18.48 -5.09 12.91
C ALA A 207 17.51 -5.70 11.87
N ASN A 208 16.20 -5.66 12.14
CA ASN A 208 15.18 -6.14 11.21
C ASN A 208 15.12 -5.29 9.93
N ARG A 209 15.13 -3.96 10.04
CA ARG A 209 15.22 -3.07 8.87
C ARG A 209 16.47 -3.32 8.05
N GLN A 210 17.63 -3.48 8.67
CA GLN A 210 18.88 -3.80 7.99
C GLN A 210 18.81 -5.14 7.26
N ARG A 211 18.23 -6.19 7.87
CA ARG A 211 18.02 -7.48 7.24
C ARG A 211 17.15 -7.34 5.99
N LEU A 212 16.00 -6.67 6.12
CA LEU A 212 15.09 -6.44 5.00
C LEU A 212 15.76 -5.67 3.86
N THR A 213 16.36 -4.51 4.17
CA THR A 213 17.03 -3.67 3.18
C THR A 213 18.15 -4.42 2.47
N HIS A 214 18.96 -5.20 3.20
CA HIS A 214 20.04 -5.98 2.62
C HIS A 214 19.54 -7.09 1.69
N ALA A 215 18.50 -7.83 2.10
CA ALA A 215 17.91 -8.88 1.27
C ALA A 215 17.28 -8.30 -0.01
N MET A 216 16.55 -7.19 0.11
CA MET A 216 15.94 -6.50 -1.02
C MET A 216 16.98 -5.94 -1.99
N ALA A 217 18.04 -5.30 -1.48
CA ALA A 217 19.10 -4.72 -2.31
C ALA A 217 19.85 -5.75 -3.15
N LYS A 218 20.08 -6.97 -2.63
CA LYS A 218 20.71 -8.08 -3.38
C LYS A 218 19.94 -8.47 -4.63
N GLU A 219 18.64 -8.28 -4.63
CA GLU A 219 17.77 -8.65 -5.75
C GLU A 219 17.32 -7.42 -6.58
N GLY A 220 18.01 -6.29 -6.44
CA GLY A 220 17.84 -5.11 -7.27
C GLY A 220 16.72 -4.15 -6.84
N PHE A 221 16.27 -4.24 -5.59
CA PHE A 221 15.33 -3.28 -5.02
C PHE A 221 16.08 -2.17 -4.27
N ASN A 222 15.68 -0.93 -4.49
CA ASN A 222 16.16 0.24 -3.77
C ASN A 222 15.11 0.68 -2.74
N GLY A 223 15.52 0.84 -1.48
CA GLY A 223 14.66 1.37 -0.42
C GLY A 223 14.46 2.88 -0.54
N TYR A 224 13.38 3.38 0.02
CA TYR A 224 13.12 4.80 0.20
C TYR A 224 13.50 5.23 1.61
N SER A 225 14.31 6.28 1.74
CA SER A 225 14.89 6.66 3.04
C SER A 225 13.87 7.11 4.07
N ALA A 226 12.71 7.65 3.65
CA ALA A 226 11.66 8.13 4.53
C ALA A 226 10.69 7.04 5.01
N GLU A 227 10.74 5.82 4.41
CA GLU A 227 9.79 4.73 4.67
C GLU A 227 10.51 3.40 4.67
N TRP A 228 10.60 2.73 5.83
CA TRP A 228 11.33 1.46 5.98
C TRP A 228 10.72 0.31 5.19
N TRP A 229 9.45 0.39 4.82
CA TRP A 229 8.70 -0.66 4.09
C TRP A 229 8.80 -0.54 2.57
N HIS A 230 9.15 0.65 2.03
CA HIS A 230 9.01 1.01 0.62
C HIS A 230 10.26 0.69 -0.21
N PHE A 231 10.08 -0.16 -1.23
CA PHE A 231 11.16 -0.61 -2.10
C PHE A 231 10.74 -0.57 -3.58
N THR A 232 11.61 -0.02 -4.42
CA THR A 232 11.41 0.05 -5.88
C THR A 232 12.42 -0.83 -6.58
N TYR A 233 11.96 -1.76 -7.44
CA TYR A 233 12.80 -2.57 -8.31
C TYR A 233 13.39 -1.72 -9.42
N SER A 234 14.73 -1.73 -9.56
CA SER A 234 15.48 -0.91 -10.51
C SER A 234 15.85 -1.64 -11.81
N GLY A 235 15.55 -2.94 -11.93
CA GLY A 235 15.88 -3.75 -13.10
C GLY A 235 15.08 -3.40 -14.36
N ASN A 236 13.96 -2.67 -14.23
CA ASN A 236 13.16 -2.25 -15.37
C ASN A 236 13.74 -0.98 -16.02
N THR A 237 14.34 -1.14 -17.20
CA THR A 237 14.89 -0.02 -17.97
C THR A 237 14.36 -0.09 -19.40
N PRO A 238 13.68 0.96 -19.94
CA PRO A 238 13.38 2.24 -19.30
C PRO A 238 12.37 2.13 -18.15
N LYS A 239 12.28 3.18 -17.31
CA LYS A 239 11.31 3.27 -16.22
C LYS A 239 9.89 3.14 -16.77
N PRO A 240 9.04 2.21 -16.27
CA PRO A 240 7.70 2.01 -16.79
C PRO A 240 6.81 3.24 -16.64
N ASP A 241 5.81 3.38 -17.52
CA ASP A 241 4.76 4.39 -17.38
C ASP A 241 3.83 4.07 -16.22
N VAL A 242 3.13 5.08 -15.70
CA VAL A 242 2.08 4.89 -14.70
C VAL A 242 0.83 4.29 -15.35
N MET A 243 0.13 3.44 -14.62
CA MET A 243 -1.01 2.68 -15.10
C MET A 243 -2.25 2.94 -14.23
N ASP A 244 -3.44 2.71 -14.81
CA ASP A 244 -4.72 2.90 -14.13
C ASP A 244 -5.73 1.79 -14.49
N PHE A 245 -5.37 0.52 -14.28
CA PHE A 245 -6.30 -0.59 -14.37
C PHE A 245 -6.69 -1.06 -12.96
N PRO A 246 -7.91 -1.58 -12.75
CA PRO A 246 -8.34 -2.04 -11.42
C PRO A 246 -7.64 -3.34 -11.02
N ILE A 247 -7.37 -3.47 -9.74
CA ILE A 247 -6.91 -4.72 -9.13
C ILE A 247 -8.13 -5.61 -8.91
N THR A 248 -8.22 -6.72 -9.63
CA THR A 248 -9.33 -7.68 -9.57
C THR A 248 -8.84 -9.01 -8.99
N PRO A 249 -9.73 -9.91 -8.54
CA PRO A 249 -9.33 -11.24 -8.10
C PRO A 249 -8.57 -11.99 -9.21
N LEU A 250 -7.54 -12.78 -8.80
CA LEU A 250 -6.92 -13.74 -9.71
C LEU A 250 -8.01 -14.71 -10.19
N GLN A 251 -8.17 -14.79 -11.50
CA GLN A 251 -9.09 -15.75 -12.10
C GLN A 251 -8.51 -17.18 -11.98
N PRO A 252 -9.33 -18.18 -11.71
CA PRO A 252 -8.90 -19.58 -11.59
C PRO A 252 -8.34 -20.15 -12.89
#